data_5d91919eaadf3d400103d5ce9057a906
#
_entry.id   5d91919eaadf3d400103d5ce9057a906
#
_cell.length_a   1.000
_cell.length_b   1.000
_cell.length_c   1.000
_cell.angle_alpha   90.00
_cell.angle_beta   90.00
_cell.angle_gamma   90.00
#
_symmetry.space_group_name_H-M   'P 1'
#
loop_
_entity.id
_entity.type
_entity.pdbx_description
1 polymer ?
#
loop_
_entity_poly.entity_id
_entity_poly.type
_entity_poly.pdbx_seq_one_letter_code
_entity_poly.pdbx_strand_id
1 'polypeptide(L)'
;AIEVKTLVQKNFPLHSFGAHRPFTRADYLPHWTDGSGRPVPEAFVKTTNKRRIRRFPAAGTQSFATLNHYALRSRDTYLVKRARGDVNRPNRAFDVDYWTDRNDSGSEDRRILTHMPALRRALHQLKSIPEIGAAHKAAVAHHRTYANRLRKTRDGKALLAALDAAPRLPRNEAQLCEALKAMRL
;
A
#
# COMPACT_ATOMS: atom_id res chain seq x y z
N ALA A 1 -6.59 2.34 5.89
CA ALA A 1 -7.01 2.46 4.49
C ALA A 1 -8.01 1.36 4.16
N ILE A 2 -9.08 1.73 3.49
CA ILE A 2 -10.16 0.81 3.07
C ILE A 2 -9.96 0.31 1.63
N GLU A 3 -8.84 0.61 1.00
CA GLU A 3 -8.46 0.04 -0.28
C GLU A 3 -8.16 -1.45 -0.13
N VAL A 4 -8.70 -2.26 -1.05
CA VAL A 4 -8.57 -3.70 -0.97
C VAL A 4 -7.39 -4.24 -1.77
N LYS A 5 -6.84 -5.33 -1.27
CA LYS A 5 -5.99 -6.28 -1.98
C LYS A 5 -6.59 -7.66 -1.76
N THR A 6 -6.38 -8.55 -2.70
CA THR A 6 -7.00 -9.87 -2.65
C THR A 6 -5.96 -10.95 -2.38
N LEU A 7 -6.29 -11.85 -1.45
CA LEU A 7 -5.64 -13.14 -1.29
C LEU A 7 -6.50 -14.19 -2.02
N VAL A 8 -5.87 -15.09 -2.75
CA VAL A 8 -6.55 -16.17 -3.46
C VAL A 8 -5.90 -17.51 -3.12
N GLN A 9 -6.69 -18.57 -3.15
CA GLN A 9 -6.16 -19.92 -3.03
C GLN A 9 -5.30 -20.25 -4.26
N LYS A 10 -4.29 -21.11 -4.07
CA LYS A 10 -3.34 -21.49 -5.13
C LYS A 10 -4.01 -22.05 -6.38
N ASN A 11 -5.06 -22.84 -6.21
CA ASN A 11 -5.83 -23.48 -7.28
C ASN A 11 -7.09 -22.72 -7.68
N PHE A 12 -7.20 -21.43 -7.29
CA PHE A 12 -8.32 -20.58 -7.68
C PHE A 12 -8.34 -20.38 -9.21
N PRO A 13 -9.50 -20.47 -9.87
CA PRO A 13 -9.61 -20.41 -11.34
C PRO A 13 -9.39 -18.99 -11.85
N LEU A 14 -8.13 -18.59 -11.91
CA LEU A 14 -7.72 -17.28 -12.42
C LEU A 14 -7.66 -17.28 -13.94
N HIS A 15 -8.12 -16.16 -14.53
CA HIS A 15 -7.79 -15.78 -15.90
C HIS A 15 -6.47 -14.97 -15.91
N SER A 16 -6.38 -13.97 -15.04
CA SER A 16 -5.18 -13.13 -14.93
C SER A 16 -5.14 -12.37 -13.59
N PHE A 17 -3.99 -11.76 -13.28
CA PHE A 17 -3.83 -10.94 -12.09
C PHE A 17 -4.02 -9.45 -12.41
N GLY A 18 -4.83 -8.77 -11.60
CA GLY A 18 -4.90 -7.31 -11.56
C GLY A 18 -4.15 -6.76 -10.35
N ALA A 19 -3.88 -5.47 -10.36
CA ALA A 19 -3.13 -4.80 -9.28
C ALA A 19 -3.79 -4.87 -7.89
N HIS A 20 -5.11 -5.00 -7.84
CA HIS A 20 -5.90 -5.05 -6.60
C HIS A 20 -6.76 -6.30 -6.48
N ARG A 21 -7.25 -6.82 -7.57
CA ARG A 21 -8.15 -7.95 -7.66
C ARG A 21 -7.75 -8.85 -8.81
N PRO A 22 -7.86 -10.19 -8.68
CA PRO A 22 -7.69 -11.10 -9.80
C PRO A 22 -8.85 -10.95 -10.79
N PHE A 23 -8.63 -11.43 -11.99
CA PHE A 23 -9.67 -11.66 -12.98
C PHE A 23 -10.00 -13.15 -12.96
N THR A 24 -11.25 -13.47 -12.72
CA THR A 24 -11.75 -14.85 -12.79
C THR A 24 -12.12 -15.23 -14.21
N ARG A 25 -12.24 -16.52 -14.47
CA ARG A 25 -12.85 -17.02 -15.69
C ARG A 25 -14.31 -16.55 -15.76
N ALA A 26 -14.82 -16.36 -16.97
CA ALA A 26 -16.16 -15.82 -17.19
C ALA A 26 -17.27 -16.72 -16.62
N ASP A 27 -17.03 -18.01 -16.59
CA ASP A 27 -17.92 -19.06 -16.09
C ASP A 27 -17.87 -19.26 -14.57
N TYR A 28 -17.02 -18.50 -13.87
CA TYR A 28 -16.79 -18.67 -12.44
C TYR A 28 -17.18 -17.44 -11.62
N LEU A 29 -18.16 -17.60 -10.76
CA LEU A 29 -18.54 -16.59 -9.76
C LEU A 29 -17.80 -16.90 -8.44
N PRO A 30 -16.83 -16.09 -8.04
CA PRO A 30 -16.05 -16.35 -6.83
C PRO A 30 -16.85 -16.05 -5.58
N HIS A 31 -16.67 -16.87 -4.54
CA HIS A 31 -17.08 -16.54 -3.20
C HIS A 31 -16.03 -15.63 -2.55
N TRP A 32 -16.41 -14.39 -2.26
CA TRP A 32 -15.53 -13.38 -1.68
C TRP A 32 -15.92 -13.06 -0.26
N THR A 33 -14.92 -12.99 0.60
CA THR A 33 -15.07 -12.49 1.98
C THR A 33 -14.14 -11.31 2.21
N ASP A 34 -14.48 -10.48 3.19
CA ASP A 34 -13.57 -9.49 3.75
C ASP A 34 -12.51 -10.15 4.67
N GLY A 35 -11.59 -9.36 5.21
CA GLY A 35 -10.57 -9.86 6.13
C GLY A 35 -11.07 -10.33 7.50
N SER A 36 -12.39 -10.29 7.75
CA SER A 36 -13.07 -10.84 8.90
C SER A 36 -13.93 -12.08 8.57
N GLY A 37 -13.83 -12.57 7.33
CA GLY A 37 -14.57 -13.75 6.86
C GLY A 37 -16.03 -13.47 6.49
N ARG A 38 -16.49 -12.21 6.51
CA ARG A 38 -17.87 -11.86 6.16
C ARG A 38 -18.01 -11.76 4.64
N PRO A 39 -19.12 -12.22 4.05
CA PRO A 39 -19.36 -12.05 2.62
C PRO A 39 -19.30 -10.58 2.21
N VAL A 40 -18.64 -10.29 1.08
CA VAL A 40 -18.64 -8.94 0.51
C VAL A 40 -19.93 -8.72 -0.31
N PRO A 41 -20.40 -7.46 -0.45
CA PRO A 41 -21.59 -7.16 -1.23
C PRO A 41 -21.49 -7.64 -2.67
N GLU A 42 -22.60 -8.08 -3.22
CA GLU A 42 -22.68 -8.58 -4.60
C GLU A 42 -22.21 -7.56 -5.64
N ALA A 43 -22.50 -6.27 -5.42
CA ALA A 43 -22.00 -5.17 -6.24
C ALA A 43 -20.47 -5.15 -6.35
N PHE A 44 -19.75 -5.54 -5.27
CA PHE A 44 -18.31 -5.68 -5.29
C PHE A 44 -17.87 -6.87 -6.16
N VAL A 45 -18.60 -7.97 -6.14
CA VAL A 45 -18.29 -9.19 -6.90
C VAL A 45 -18.52 -8.98 -8.39
N LYS A 46 -19.67 -8.40 -8.75
CA LYS A 46 -20.17 -8.27 -10.14
C LYS A 46 -19.57 -7.08 -10.93
N THR A 47 -18.73 -6.23 -10.32
CA THR A 47 -18.19 -5.08 -11.05
C THR A 47 -17.26 -5.49 -12.20
N THR A 48 -17.48 -4.87 -13.36
CA THR A 48 -16.67 -5.07 -14.56
C THR A 48 -15.27 -4.44 -14.42
N ASN A 49 -14.36 -4.81 -15.32
CA ASN A 49 -12.96 -4.32 -15.31
C ASN A 49 -12.83 -2.80 -15.30
N LYS A 50 -13.68 -2.06 -15.99
CA LYS A 50 -13.64 -0.60 -16.10
C LYS A 50 -14.15 0.12 -14.86
N ARG A 51 -15.04 -0.50 -14.10
CA ARG A 51 -15.72 0.10 -12.92
C ARG A 51 -15.45 -0.67 -11.64
N ARG A 52 -14.31 -1.33 -11.53
CA ARG A 52 -13.98 -2.17 -10.37
C ARG A 52 -13.95 -1.37 -9.09
N ILE A 53 -14.75 -1.77 -8.12
CA ILE A 53 -14.70 -1.25 -6.77
C ILE A 53 -13.36 -1.66 -6.15
N ARG A 54 -12.59 -0.67 -5.72
CA ARG A 54 -11.26 -0.85 -5.08
C ARG A 54 -11.28 -0.53 -3.60
N ARG A 55 -12.40 -0.03 -3.11
CA ARG A 55 -12.62 0.37 -1.71
C ARG A 55 -13.83 -0.35 -1.18
N PHE A 56 -13.78 -0.71 0.08
CA PHE A 56 -14.86 -1.40 0.74
C PHE A 56 -15.26 -0.60 1.98
N PRO A 57 -16.37 0.16 1.94
CA PRO A 57 -16.77 1.08 3.00
C PRO A 57 -17.45 0.35 4.17
N ALA A 58 -16.74 -0.55 4.82
CA ALA A 58 -17.22 -1.24 6.00
C ALA A 58 -16.14 -1.28 7.07
N ALA A 59 -16.51 -0.92 8.30
CA ALA A 59 -15.64 -1.02 9.46
C ALA A 59 -15.51 -2.47 9.94
N GLY A 60 -14.45 -2.78 10.68
CA GLY A 60 -14.23 -4.09 11.27
C GLY A 60 -13.98 -5.21 10.27
N THR A 61 -13.38 -4.91 9.13
CA THR A 61 -13.14 -5.88 8.03
C THR A 61 -11.79 -6.60 8.12
N GLN A 62 -11.12 -6.58 9.28
CA GLN A 62 -9.70 -6.94 9.40
C GLN A 62 -9.41 -7.90 10.59
N SER A 63 -10.42 -8.64 11.08
CA SER A 63 -10.26 -9.44 12.30
C SER A 63 -9.33 -10.65 12.10
N PHE A 64 -9.37 -11.31 10.95
CA PHE A 64 -8.56 -12.48 10.64
C PHE A 64 -7.37 -12.18 9.74
N ALA A 65 -7.54 -11.22 8.82
CA ALA A 65 -6.50 -10.85 7.89
C ALA A 65 -6.39 -9.33 7.73
N THR A 66 -5.17 -8.80 7.83
CA THR A 66 -4.85 -7.40 7.62
C THR A 66 -3.70 -7.27 6.65
N LEU A 67 -3.84 -6.40 5.66
CA LEU A 67 -2.75 -6.00 4.78
C LEU A 67 -2.26 -4.61 5.14
N ASN A 68 -1.02 -4.51 5.63
CA ASN A 68 -0.37 -3.23 5.88
C ASN A 68 0.20 -2.66 4.59
N HIS A 69 -0.32 -1.53 4.14
CA HIS A 69 0.13 -0.86 2.93
C HIS A 69 0.96 0.38 3.25
N TYR A 70 2.28 0.25 3.19
CA TYR A 70 3.23 1.32 3.45
C TYR A 70 3.48 2.17 2.19
N ALA A 71 2.58 3.08 1.88
CA ALA A 71 2.65 3.92 0.67
C ALA A 71 3.80 4.94 0.71
N LEU A 72 4.12 5.45 1.90
CA LEU A 72 5.09 6.52 2.11
C LEU A 72 6.44 6.01 2.62
N ARG A 73 6.46 5.20 3.66
CA ARG A 73 7.64 4.74 4.41
C ARG A 73 8.35 5.91 5.12
N SER A 74 9.58 6.28 4.66
CA SER A 74 10.33 7.42 5.21
C SER A 74 10.34 8.60 4.23
N ARG A 75 10.68 9.81 4.74
CA ARG A 75 10.87 11.01 3.91
C ARG A 75 11.90 10.79 2.80
N ASP A 76 13.00 10.11 3.10
CA ASP A 76 14.03 9.78 2.11
C ASP A 76 13.53 8.88 0.99
N THR A 77 12.78 7.85 1.39
CA THR A 77 12.12 6.98 0.41
C THR A 77 11.11 7.75 -0.42
N TYR A 78 10.45 8.75 0.16
CA TYR A 78 9.52 9.60 -0.57
C TYR A 78 10.21 10.52 -1.58
N LEU A 79 11.36 11.13 -1.21
CA LEU A 79 12.20 11.88 -2.14
C LEU A 79 12.59 11.04 -3.35
N VAL A 80 13.08 9.83 -3.10
CA VAL A 80 13.47 8.90 -4.18
C VAL A 80 12.26 8.49 -5.02
N LYS A 81 11.11 8.24 -4.38
CA LYS A 81 9.86 7.92 -5.08
C LYS A 81 9.42 9.06 -6.00
N ARG A 82 9.48 10.31 -5.53
CA ARG A 82 9.17 11.49 -6.34
C ARG A 82 10.11 11.63 -7.54
N ALA A 83 11.41 11.48 -7.32
CA ALA A 83 12.41 11.59 -8.38
C ALA A 83 12.26 10.51 -9.46
N ARG A 84 11.84 9.29 -9.06
CA ARG A 84 11.55 8.18 -9.98
C ARG A 84 10.27 8.42 -10.79
N GLY A 85 9.28 9.09 -10.22
CA GLY A 85 7.95 9.25 -10.80
C GLY A 85 7.04 8.02 -10.59
N ASP A 86 5.82 8.10 -11.15
CA ASP A 86 4.84 7.01 -11.12
C ASP A 86 4.95 6.18 -12.41
N VAL A 87 5.32 4.91 -12.27
CA VAL A 87 5.53 3.99 -13.39
C VAL A 87 4.24 3.77 -14.21
N ASN A 88 3.08 3.78 -13.54
CA ASN A 88 1.79 3.51 -14.18
C ASN A 88 1.06 4.78 -14.64
N ARG A 89 1.51 5.94 -14.20
CA ARG A 89 0.89 7.24 -14.46
C ARG A 89 1.96 8.32 -14.61
N PRO A 90 2.59 8.44 -15.80
CA PRO A 90 3.73 9.35 -16.02
C PRO A 90 3.45 10.80 -15.62
N ASN A 91 2.21 11.26 -15.77
CA ASN A 91 1.79 12.62 -15.44
C ASN A 91 1.40 12.83 -13.96
N ARG A 92 1.57 11.81 -13.12
CA ARG A 92 1.24 11.91 -11.69
C ARG A 92 2.45 12.42 -10.92
N ALA A 93 2.35 13.62 -10.36
CA ALA A 93 3.31 14.11 -9.39
C ALA A 93 3.14 13.41 -8.02
N PHE A 94 4.25 13.16 -7.35
CA PHE A 94 4.29 12.83 -5.93
C PHE A 94 4.64 14.11 -5.16
N ASP A 95 3.60 14.85 -4.78
CA ASP A 95 3.64 16.14 -4.10
C ASP A 95 3.23 16.05 -2.63
N VAL A 96 3.04 17.20 -1.99
CA VAL A 96 2.61 17.28 -0.58
C VAL A 96 1.19 16.72 -0.39
N ASP A 97 0.30 16.90 -1.37
CA ASP A 97 -1.07 16.38 -1.29
C ASP A 97 -1.07 14.86 -1.27
N TYR A 98 -0.25 14.22 -2.13
CA TYR A 98 -0.08 12.77 -2.09
C TYR A 98 0.46 12.28 -0.74
N TRP A 99 1.39 13.03 -0.14
CA TRP A 99 1.91 12.73 1.20
C TRP A 99 0.82 12.84 2.25
N THR A 100 0.13 13.97 2.31
CA THR A 100 -0.92 14.28 3.29
C THR A 100 -2.05 13.25 3.24
N ASP A 101 -2.51 12.90 2.04
CA ASP A 101 -3.55 11.89 1.83
C ASP A 101 -3.22 10.51 2.39
N ARG A 102 -1.94 10.20 2.56
CA ARG A 102 -1.45 8.87 2.95
C ARG A 102 -0.69 8.84 4.25
N ASN A 103 -0.43 10.00 4.83
CA ASN A 103 0.20 10.15 6.14
C ASN A 103 -0.86 10.16 7.24
N ASP A 104 -1.73 9.16 7.23
CA ASP A 104 -2.74 8.98 8.26
C ASP A 104 -2.09 8.42 9.52
N SER A 105 -2.16 9.19 10.59
CA SER A 105 -1.62 8.86 11.90
C SER A 105 -2.71 8.75 12.98
N GLY A 106 -3.97 8.57 12.58
CA GLY A 106 -5.13 8.52 13.48
C GLY A 106 -5.14 7.33 14.44
N SER A 107 -4.46 6.25 14.08
CA SER A 107 -4.30 5.09 14.96
C SER A 107 -2.98 4.37 14.72
N GLU A 108 -2.37 3.90 15.78
CA GLU A 108 -1.17 3.07 15.73
C GLU A 108 -1.57 1.57 15.70
N ASP A 109 -1.08 0.84 14.72
CA ASP A 109 -1.21 -0.62 14.65
C ASP A 109 0.16 -1.29 14.76
N ARG A 110 0.39 -1.96 15.89
CA ARG A 110 1.64 -2.66 16.19
C ARG A 110 1.56 -4.18 15.99
N ARG A 111 0.44 -4.72 15.54
CA ARG A 111 0.23 -6.17 15.39
C ARG A 111 1.30 -6.83 14.53
N ILE A 112 1.79 -6.17 13.48
CA ILE A 112 2.87 -6.67 12.63
C ILE A 112 4.16 -6.95 13.40
N LEU A 113 4.39 -6.29 14.53
CA LEU A 113 5.62 -6.44 15.31
C LEU A 113 5.75 -7.83 15.94
N THR A 114 4.67 -8.57 16.12
CA THR A 114 4.67 -9.96 16.60
C THR A 114 5.44 -10.88 15.66
N HIS A 115 5.53 -10.52 14.37
CA HIS A 115 6.25 -11.28 13.35
C HIS A 115 7.75 -10.91 13.25
N MET A 116 8.20 -9.88 13.97
CA MET A 116 9.58 -9.39 13.86
C MET A 116 10.66 -10.43 14.16
N PRO A 117 10.52 -11.33 15.15
CA PRO A 117 11.54 -12.36 15.38
C PRO A 117 11.70 -13.30 14.19
N ALA A 118 10.58 -13.77 13.61
CA ALA A 118 10.60 -14.64 12.43
C ALA A 118 11.14 -13.91 11.20
N LEU A 119 10.71 -12.67 10.99
CA LEU A 119 11.20 -11.82 9.89
C LEU A 119 12.71 -11.59 9.95
N ARG A 120 13.25 -11.30 11.14
CA ARG A 120 14.69 -11.10 11.33
C ARG A 120 15.49 -12.36 10.99
N ARG A 121 15.01 -13.54 11.43
CA ARG A 121 15.66 -14.82 11.09
C ARG A 121 15.64 -15.07 9.58
N ALA A 122 14.51 -14.93 8.93
CA ALA A 122 14.36 -15.10 7.48
C ALA A 122 15.25 -14.11 6.70
N LEU A 123 15.29 -12.84 7.13
CA LEU A 123 16.13 -11.82 6.51
C LEU A 123 17.63 -12.13 6.68
N HIS A 124 18.02 -12.64 7.85
CA HIS A 124 19.39 -13.07 8.07
C HIS A 124 19.76 -14.23 7.15
N GLN A 125 18.92 -15.27 7.04
CA GLN A 125 19.14 -16.39 6.14
C GLN A 125 19.25 -15.96 4.68
N LEU A 126 18.38 -15.07 4.20
CA LEU A 126 18.46 -14.53 2.83
C LEU A 126 19.77 -13.77 2.60
N LYS A 127 20.20 -12.95 3.56
CA LYS A 127 21.45 -12.17 3.44
C LYS A 127 22.72 -13.00 3.60
N SER A 128 22.64 -14.19 4.16
CA SER A 128 23.77 -15.12 4.24
C SER A 128 24.09 -15.80 2.90
N ILE A 129 23.17 -15.76 1.94
CA ILE A 129 23.45 -16.14 0.55
C ILE A 129 24.31 -15.03 -0.07
N PRO A 130 25.57 -15.32 -0.50
CA PRO A 130 26.54 -14.27 -0.84
C PRO A 130 26.05 -13.30 -1.90
N GLU A 131 25.43 -13.79 -2.97
CA GLU A 131 24.93 -12.96 -4.09
C GLU A 131 23.77 -12.07 -3.64
N ILE A 132 22.85 -12.59 -2.83
CA ILE A 132 21.72 -11.83 -2.29
C ILE A 132 22.20 -10.80 -1.28
N GLY A 133 23.13 -11.18 -0.39
CA GLY A 133 23.72 -10.28 0.59
C GLY A 133 24.46 -9.12 -0.07
N ALA A 134 25.28 -9.39 -1.08
CA ALA A 134 26.01 -8.37 -1.84
C ALA A 134 25.05 -7.44 -2.60
N ALA A 135 24.07 -7.98 -3.33
CA ALA A 135 23.08 -7.21 -4.05
C ALA A 135 22.25 -6.31 -3.12
N HIS A 136 21.82 -6.85 -1.96
CA HIS A 136 21.11 -6.06 -0.95
C HIS A 136 21.95 -4.89 -0.43
N LYS A 137 23.23 -5.16 -0.08
CA LYS A 137 24.16 -4.12 0.40
C LYS A 137 24.35 -3.01 -0.64
N ALA A 138 24.56 -3.40 -1.90
CA ALA A 138 24.71 -2.45 -3.01
C ALA A 138 23.44 -1.61 -3.23
N ALA A 139 22.25 -2.23 -3.22
CA ALA A 139 20.98 -1.54 -3.37
C ALA A 139 20.72 -0.53 -2.25
N VAL A 140 21.00 -0.89 -1.00
CA VAL A 140 20.86 0.01 0.15
C VAL A 140 21.84 1.18 0.05
N ALA A 141 23.11 0.93 -0.31
CA ALA A 141 24.11 1.97 -0.49
C ALA A 141 23.72 2.95 -1.61
N HIS A 142 23.28 2.43 -2.76
CA HIS A 142 22.78 3.24 -3.87
C HIS A 142 21.60 4.13 -3.45
N HIS A 143 20.60 3.54 -2.80
CA HIS A 143 19.43 4.28 -2.35
C HIS A 143 19.80 5.41 -1.37
N ARG A 144 20.67 5.15 -0.41
CA ARG A 144 21.17 6.16 0.55
C ARG A 144 21.91 7.30 -0.15
N THR A 145 22.82 6.97 -1.03
CA THR A 145 23.59 7.96 -1.80
C THR A 145 22.66 8.82 -2.66
N TYR A 146 21.69 8.20 -3.31
CA TYR A 146 20.72 8.92 -4.15
C TYR A 146 19.84 9.84 -3.30
N ALA A 147 19.28 9.35 -2.18
CA ALA A 147 18.48 10.17 -1.27
C ALA A 147 19.28 11.36 -0.72
N ASN A 148 20.56 11.15 -0.32
CA ASN A 148 21.44 12.21 0.16
C ASN A 148 21.74 13.27 -0.91
N ARG A 149 21.87 12.87 -2.18
CA ARG A 149 22.01 13.80 -3.31
C ARG A 149 20.74 14.64 -3.46
N LEU A 150 19.56 14.00 -3.48
CA LEU A 150 18.28 14.70 -3.62
C LEU A 150 18.02 15.68 -2.47
N ARG A 151 18.36 15.35 -1.24
CA ARG A 151 18.24 16.26 -0.08
C ARG A 151 19.01 17.58 -0.25
N LYS A 152 20.09 17.58 -1.02
CA LYS A 152 20.93 18.76 -1.23
C LYS A 152 20.40 19.66 -2.34
N THR A 153 19.51 19.17 -3.21
CA THR A 153 18.91 19.96 -4.27
C THR A 153 17.94 21.00 -3.72
N ARG A 154 17.72 22.09 -4.45
CA ARG A 154 16.71 23.10 -4.11
C ARG A 154 15.32 22.47 -3.95
N ASP A 155 14.91 21.66 -4.92
CA ASP A 155 13.59 20.99 -4.91
C ASP A 155 13.46 19.98 -3.77
N GLY A 156 14.52 19.24 -3.45
CA GLY A 156 14.53 18.29 -2.35
C GLY A 156 14.40 18.99 -0.99
N LYS A 157 15.10 20.10 -0.78
CA LYS A 157 14.97 20.93 0.43
C LYS A 157 13.56 21.51 0.55
N ALA A 158 13.03 22.07 -0.53
CA ALA A 158 11.68 22.65 -0.55
C ALA A 158 10.61 21.58 -0.23
N LEU A 159 10.73 20.39 -0.86
CA LEU A 159 9.81 19.30 -0.57
C LEU A 159 9.88 18.88 0.90
N LEU A 160 11.08 18.66 1.45
CA LEU A 160 11.22 18.24 2.85
C LEU A 160 10.61 19.24 3.81
N ALA A 161 10.84 20.53 3.61
CA ALA A 161 10.23 21.60 4.40
C ALA A 161 8.69 21.56 4.31
N ALA A 162 8.15 21.36 3.11
CA ALA A 162 6.72 21.26 2.90
C ALA A 162 6.11 19.99 3.55
N LEU A 163 6.83 18.86 3.54
CA LEU A 163 6.40 17.63 4.22
C LEU A 163 6.40 17.80 5.77
N ASP A 164 7.35 18.58 6.31
CA ASP A 164 7.41 18.86 7.74
C ASP A 164 6.28 19.80 8.20
N ALA A 165 5.88 20.72 7.33
CA ALA A 165 4.77 21.64 7.55
C ALA A 165 3.40 21.01 7.22
N ALA A 166 3.36 19.87 6.55
CA ALA A 166 2.12 19.22 6.10
C ALA A 166 1.24 18.82 7.31
N PRO A 167 -0.07 19.10 7.25
CA PRO A 167 -0.97 18.73 8.30
C PRO A 167 -1.03 17.21 8.48
N ARG A 168 -1.00 16.76 9.71
CA ARG A 168 -1.30 15.37 10.06
C ARG A 168 -2.80 15.26 10.23
N LEU A 169 -3.47 14.63 9.27
CA LEU A 169 -4.91 14.43 9.32
C LEU A 169 -5.21 13.09 10.00
N PRO A 170 -5.68 13.10 11.27
CA PRO A 170 -6.15 11.87 11.89
C PRO A 170 -7.46 11.47 11.23
N ARG A 171 -7.42 10.44 10.39
CA ARG A 171 -8.62 9.82 9.81
C ARG A 171 -8.77 8.44 10.43
N ASN A 172 -9.84 8.21 11.18
CA ASN A 172 -10.18 6.86 11.60
C ASN A 172 -10.99 6.12 10.53
N GLU A 173 -11.02 4.80 10.63
CA GLU A 173 -11.71 3.96 9.65
C GLU A 173 -13.19 4.30 9.54
N ALA A 174 -13.87 4.61 10.65
CA ALA A 174 -15.28 4.96 10.66
C ALA A 174 -15.55 6.24 9.87
N GLN A 175 -14.77 7.29 10.08
CA GLN A 175 -14.90 8.55 9.33
C GLN A 175 -14.69 8.35 7.83
N LEU A 176 -13.72 7.52 7.43
CA LEU A 176 -13.49 7.18 6.04
C LEU A 176 -14.65 6.39 5.44
N CYS A 177 -15.21 5.45 6.19
CA CYS A 177 -16.37 4.68 5.75
C CYS A 177 -17.60 5.57 5.55
N GLU A 178 -17.88 6.48 6.47
CA GLU A 178 -18.99 7.41 6.34
C GLU A 178 -18.82 8.38 5.15
N ALA A 179 -17.62 8.93 4.98
CA ALA A 179 -17.33 9.78 3.83
C ALA A 179 -17.54 9.06 2.50
N LEU A 180 -17.19 7.79 2.40
CA LEU A 180 -17.38 7.00 1.18
C LEU A 180 -18.85 6.63 0.93
N LYS A 181 -19.60 6.33 1.98
CA LYS A 181 -21.07 6.12 1.86
C LYS A 181 -21.75 7.37 1.31
N ALA A 182 -21.36 8.56 1.82
CA ALA A 182 -21.89 9.84 1.38
C ALA A 182 -21.56 10.14 -0.10
N MET A 183 -20.48 9.61 -0.65
CA MET A 183 -20.09 9.79 -2.07
C MET A 183 -20.90 8.92 -3.04
N ARG A 184 -21.91 8.17 -2.57
CA ARG A 184 -22.78 7.29 -3.39
C ARG A 184 -21.94 6.44 -4.39
N LEU A 185 -21.13 5.56 -3.85
CA LEU A 185 -20.49 4.50 -4.66
C LEU A 185 -21.54 3.46 -5.10
#